data_642b46229dc449424eac55662532ee8a
#
_entry.id   642b46229dc449424eac55662532ee8a
#
_cell.length_a   1.000
_cell.length_b   1.000
_cell.length_c   1.000
_cell.angle_alpha   90.00
_cell.angle_beta   90.00
_cell.angle_gamma   90.00
#
_symmetry.space_group_name_H-M   'P 1'
#
loop_
_entity.id
_entity.type
_entity.pdbx_description
1 polymer ?
#
loop_
_entity_poly.entity_id
_entity_poly.type
_entity_poly.pdbx_seq_one_letter_code
_entity_poly.pdbx_strand_id
1 'polypeptide(L)'
;MAEKNKYGLGRYVPSDVRRIVRQRCGFGCVICGLSLYDYEHFAPDFKDAKFHDPDGITLLCMQCNQKRNRKVLSVESVIRANENPKCLSQGFANEAFDFGSDPIEVQFAGVSFIECPTLIEVDGISVLSIKNPSLPNEPYLLSGRFCDDAGDATLKIEDNVWSVGADCWDVECEGATITIRKDLGKIVLELRSEPPHKLVVERLDMEFEGVYFKGNKEELKVSFDNKNWSTWSGCSMTNCTIGMSFRTA
;
A
#
# COMPACT_ATOMS: atom_id res chain seq x y z
N MET A 1 -14.64 26.82 -1.04
CA MET A 1 -14.96 26.64 0.41
C MET A 1 -15.24 25.17 0.61
N ALA A 2 -14.63 24.51 1.62
CA ALA A 2 -14.95 23.12 1.92
C ALA A 2 -16.43 22.98 2.28
N GLU A 3 -17.11 22.00 1.68
CA GLU A 3 -18.53 21.74 1.92
C GLU A 3 -18.75 21.36 3.38
N LYS A 4 -19.64 22.08 4.06
CA LYS A 4 -20.06 21.83 5.44
C LYS A 4 -21.49 21.34 5.48
N ASN A 5 -21.81 20.43 6.39
CA ASN A 5 -23.19 20.00 6.61
C ASN A 5 -23.99 21.05 7.42
N LYS A 6 -25.27 20.75 7.71
CA LYS A 6 -26.19 21.65 8.43
C LYS A 6 -25.75 21.99 9.87
N TYR A 7 -24.81 21.25 10.46
CA TYR A 7 -24.25 21.51 11.79
C TYR A 7 -22.88 22.16 11.71
N GLY A 8 -22.38 22.54 10.51
CA GLY A 8 -21.09 23.17 10.33
C GLY A 8 -19.90 22.18 10.28
N LEU A 9 -20.16 20.85 10.31
CA LEU A 9 -19.15 19.82 10.23
C LEU A 9 -18.55 19.79 8.81
N GLY A 10 -17.21 19.86 8.69
CA GLY A 10 -16.50 19.70 7.42
C GLY A 10 -16.43 18.24 6.99
N ARG A 11 -16.10 17.96 5.70
CA ARG A 11 -15.96 16.58 5.21
C ARG A 11 -14.65 15.91 5.64
N TYR A 12 -13.66 16.69 6.03
CA TYR A 12 -12.37 16.14 6.44
C TYR A 12 -12.48 15.37 7.76
N VAL A 13 -12.24 14.07 7.71
CA VAL A 13 -12.21 13.20 8.89
C VAL A 13 -10.83 13.28 9.54
N PRO A 14 -10.71 13.58 10.86
CA PRO A 14 -9.43 13.65 11.57
C PRO A 14 -8.60 12.36 11.45
N SER A 15 -7.28 12.49 11.46
CA SER A 15 -6.35 11.37 11.20
C SER A 15 -6.44 10.22 12.22
N ASP A 16 -6.72 10.53 13.48
CA ASP A 16 -6.95 9.54 14.53
C ASP A 16 -8.24 8.74 14.28
N VAL A 17 -9.33 9.42 13.91
CA VAL A 17 -10.59 8.78 13.53
C VAL A 17 -10.40 7.93 12.27
N ARG A 18 -9.72 8.46 11.24
CA ARG A 18 -9.40 7.71 10.02
C ARG A 18 -8.66 6.41 10.33
N ARG A 19 -7.66 6.44 11.22
CA ARG A 19 -6.92 5.23 11.61
C ARG A 19 -7.81 4.20 12.30
N ILE A 20 -8.64 4.60 13.25
CA ILE A 20 -9.58 3.70 13.94
C ILE A 20 -10.50 3.01 12.92
N VAL A 21 -11.04 3.78 11.97
CA VAL A 21 -11.89 3.24 10.91
C VAL A 21 -11.13 2.25 10.02
N ARG A 22 -9.90 2.58 9.59
CA ARG A 22 -9.06 1.68 8.77
C ARG A 22 -8.80 0.36 9.47
N GLN A 23 -8.34 0.40 10.71
CA GLN A 23 -8.06 -0.79 11.53
C GLN A 23 -9.30 -1.67 11.69
N ARG A 24 -10.46 -1.06 12.00
CA ARG A 24 -11.72 -1.80 12.13
C ARG A 24 -12.18 -2.41 10.81
N CYS A 25 -11.97 -1.75 9.68
CA CYS A 25 -12.40 -2.23 8.36
C CYS A 25 -11.40 -3.17 7.68
N GLY A 26 -10.20 -3.37 8.25
CA GLY A 26 -9.15 -4.21 7.65
C GLY A 26 -8.53 -3.61 6.40
N PHE A 27 -8.41 -2.26 6.35
CA PHE A 27 -7.69 -1.46 5.35
C PHE A 27 -8.28 -1.46 3.94
N GLY A 28 -9.56 -1.83 3.78
CA GLY A 28 -10.22 -1.79 2.48
C GLY A 28 -11.73 -1.66 2.58
N CYS A 29 -12.38 -1.59 1.43
CA CYS A 29 -13.83 -1.52 1.31
C CYS A 29 -14.50 -2.69 2.04
N VAL A 30 -15.37 -2.40 3.00
CA VAL A 30 -16.03 -3.44 3.81
C VAL A 30 -16.89 -4.40 2.99
N ILE A 31 -17.32 -4.01 1.76
CA ILE A 31 -18.16 -4.81 0.86
C ILE A 31 -17.32 -5.73 -0.04
N CYS A 32 -16.25 -5.22 -0.67
CA CYS A 32 -15.50 -5.96 -1.72
C CYS A 32 -14.01 -6.17 -1.43
N GLY A 33 -13.44 -5.49 -0.43
CA GLY A 33 -12.05 -5.67 -0.02
C GLY A 33 -11.02 -4.82 -0.77
N LEU A 34 -11.42 -3.99 -1.74
CA LEU A 34 -10.50 -3.12 -2.48
C LEU A 34 -9.92 -2.04 -1.58
N SER A 35 -8.62 -1.77 -1.71
CA SER A 35 -7.88 -0.81 -0.87
C SER A 35 -7.99 0.64 -1.32
N LEU A 36 -8.59 0.93 -2.48
CA LEU A 36 -8.96 2.29 -2.88
C LEU A 36 -10.36 2.62 -2.37
N TYR A 37 -10.44 3.45 -1.35
CA TYR A 37 -11.68 3.74 -0.64
C TYR A 37 -11.79 5.19 -0.20
N ASP A 38 -13.04 5.60 0.10
CA ASP A 38 -13.37 6.83 0.79
C ASP A 38 -13.91 6.51 2.19
N TYR A 39 -13.80 7.50 3.11
CA TYR A 39 -14.42 7.45 4.44
C TYR A 39 -15.87 7.93 4.33
N GLU A 40 -16.81 7.00 4.49
CA GLU A 40 -18.22 7.28 4.31
C GLU A 40 -19.01 7.21 5.60
N HIS A 41 -19.73 8.29 5.91
CA HIS A 41 -20.69 8.30 7.00
C HIS A 41 -21.91 7.47 6.62
N PHE A 42 -22.25 6.48 7.43
CA PHE A 42 -23.38 5.59 7.17
C PHE A 42 -24.42 5.54 8.31
N ALA A 43 -24.00 5.90 9.52
CA ALA A 43 -24.85 5.90 10.71
C ALA A 43 -24.41 6.96 11.72
N PRO A 44 -24.94 8.20 11.63
CA PRO A 44 -25.84 8.76 10.62
C PRO A 44 -25.14 9.17 9.32
N ASP A 45 -25.90 9.43 8.26
CA ASP A 45 -25.36 10.06 7.05
C ASP A 45 -24.69 11.40 7.36
N PHE A 46 -23.66 11.78 6.56
CA PHE A 46 -22.88 13.03 6.77
C PHE A 46 -23.76 14.26 6.99
N LYS A 47 -24.88 14.41 6.26
CA LYS A 47 -25.79 15.54 6.38
C LYS A 47 -26.38 15.69 7.79
N ASP A 48 -26.48 14.58 8.56
CA ASP A 48 -27.09 14.47 9.88
C ASP A 48 -26.05 14.24 10.99
N ALA A 49 -24.76 14.05 10.64
CA ALA A 49 -23.67 13.88 11.59
C ALA A 49 -23.33 15.21 12.29
N LYS A 50 -23.14 15.18 13.62
CA LYS A 50 -22.74 16.33 14.41
C LYS A 50 -21.21 16.39 14.63
N PHE A 51 -20.54 15.25 14.57
CA PHE A 51 -19.09 15.05 14.69
C PHE A 51 -18.68 13.81 13.90
N HIS A 52 -17.39 13.60 13.73
CA HIS A 52 -16.85 12.40 13.09
C HIS A 52 -16.73 11.27 14.13
N ASP A 53 -17.82 10.52 14.28
CA ASP A 53 -17.84 9.32 15.11
C ASP A 53 -17.21 8.16 14.32
N PRO A 54 -16.10 7.54 14.78
CA PRO A 54 -15.53 6.41 14.08
C PRO A 54 -16.51 5.25 13.90
N ASP A 55 -17.45 5.01 14.82
CA ASP A 55 -18.43 3.94 14.72
C ASP A 55 -19.50 4.21 13.65
N GLY A 56 -19.72 5.48 13.30
CA GLY A 56 -20.64 5.92 12.24
C GLY A 56 -19.99 6.08 10.87
N ILE A 57 -18.69 5.80 10.72
CA ILE A 57 -17.93 5.95 9.47
C ILE A 57 -17.39 4.59 9.04
N THR A 58 -17.40 4.30 7.73
CA THR A 58 -16.88 3.06 7.15
C THR A 58 -16.03 3.32 5.92
N LEU A 59 -15.37 2.29 5.37
CA LEU A 59 -14.63 2.36 4.13
C LEU A 59 -15.44 1.77 2.97
N LEU A 60 -15.68 2.57 1.95
CA LEU A 60 -16.32 2.11 0.70
C LEU A 60 -15.47 2.53 -0.51
N CYS A 61 -15.20 1.60 -1.41
CA CYS A 61 -14.60 1.95 -2.70
C CYS A 61 -15.60 2.77 -3.55
N MET A 62 -15.09 3.47 -4.56
CA MET A 62 -15.93 4.31 -5.45
C MET A 62 -17.12 3.57 -6.01
N GLN A 63 -16.95 2.31 -6.43
CA GLN A 63 -18.05 1.51 -6.99
C GLN A 63 -19.13 1.18 -5.95
N CYS A 64 -18.74 0.72 -4.75
CA CYS A 64 -19.69 0.39 -3.68
C CYS A 64 -20.39 1.62 -3.15
N ASN A 65 -19.68 2.75 -3.04
CA ASN A 65 -20.24 4.03 -2.67
C ASN A 65 -21.27 4.53 -3.70
N GLN A 66 -20.95 4.43 -5.01
CA GLN A 66 -21.91 4.75 -6.06
C GLN A 66 -23.17 3.86 -6.03
N LYS A 67 -23.01 2.56 -5.76
CA LYS A 67 -24.16 1.65 -5.58
C LYS A 67 -25.06 2.09 -4.41
N ARG A 68 -24.46 2.53 -3.30
CA ARG A 68 -25.18 3.08 -2.14
C ARG A 68 -25.92 4.36 -2.51
N ASN A 69 -25.24 5.32 -3.13
CA ASN A 69 -25.82 6.60 -3.53
C ASN A 69 -26.99 6.44 -4.52
N ARG A 70 -26.92 5.41 -5.40
CA ARG A 70 -27.99 5.06 -6.35
C ARG A 70 -29.04 4.12 -5.77
N LYS A 71 -28.99 3.81 -4.47
CA LYS A 71 -29.93 2.91 -3.77
C LYS A 71 -29.95 1.46 -4.29
N VAL A 72 -28.88 1.03 -4.97
CA VAL A 72 -28.66 -0.36 -5.38
C VAL A 72 -28.07 -1.17 -4.22
N LEU A 73 -27.31 -0.52 -3.32
CA LEU A 73 -26.80 -1.08 -2.08
C LEU A 73 -27.50 -0.38 -0.91
N SER A 74 -28.17 -1.15 -0.06
CA SER A 74 -28.90 -0.60 1.09
C SER A 74 -27.98 -0.22 2.24
N VAL A 75 -28.43 0.66 3.13
CA VAL A 75 -27.72 1.03 4.37
C VAL A 75 -27.55 -0.19 5.27
N GLU A 76 -28.57 -1.06 5.37
CA GLU A 76 -28.53 -2.29 6.18
C GLU A 76 -27.44 -3.26 5.68
N SER A 77 -27.21 -3.31 4.36
CA SER A 77 -26.11 -4.10 3.79
C SER A 77 -24.74 -3.52 4.16
N VAL A 78 -24.59 -2.19 4.22
CA VAL A 78 -23.38 -1.53 4.67
C VAL A 78 -23.16 -1.79 6.17
N ILE A 79 -24.21 -1.70 7.01
CA ILE A 79 -24.14 -1.99 8.45
C ILE A 79 -23.63 -3.42 8.66
N ARG A 80 -24.25 -4.42 8.04
CA ARG A 80 -23.81 -5.83 8.14
C ARG A 80 -22.37 -6.04 7.68
N ALA A 81 -21.96 -5.38 6.60
CA ALA A 81 -20.59 -5.46 6.11
C ALA A 81 -19.60 -4.75 7.04
N ASN A 82 -20.00 -3.67 7.70
CA ASN A 82 -19.17 -2.99 8.69
C ASN A 82 -19.00 -3.80 9.99
N GLU A 83 -19.99 -4.64 10.36
CA GLU A 83 -19.90 -5.61 11.47
C GLU A 83 -18.98 -6.79 11.14
N ASN A 84 -18.90 -7.18 9.86
CA ASN A 84 -18.04 -8.26 9.38
C ASN A 84 -17.33 -7.85 8.06
N PRO A 85 -16.30 -7.00 8.13
CA PRO A 85 -15.64 -6.47 6.96
C PRO A 85 -15.01 -7.55 6.08
N LYS A 86 -15.15 -7.37 4.76
CA LYS A 86 -14.64 -8.32 3.77
C LYS A 86 -13.13 -8.57 3.95
N CYS A 87 -12.33 -7.53 4.21
CA CYS A 87 -10.89 -7.66 4.40
C CYS A 87 -10.52 -8.49 5.62
N LEU A 88 -11.23 -8.33 6.75
CA LEU A 88 -11.00 -9.15 7.94
C LEU A 88 -11.39 -10.62 7.71
N SER A 89 -12.50 -10.88 6.99
CA SER A 89 -12.95 -12.23 6.70
C SER A 89 -12.06 -12.98 5.71
N GLN A 90 -11.39 -12.28 4.78
CA GLN A 90 -10.46 -12.87 3.81
C GLN A 90 -8.99 -12.79 4.24
N GLY A 91 -8.66 -12.00 5.28
CA GLY A 91 -7.33 -11.86 5.84
C GLY A 91 -6.46 -10.78 5.18
N PHE A 92 -6.92 -10.10 4.13
CA PHE A 92 -6.15 -9.10 3.41
C PHE A 92 -7.03 -8.04 2.72
N ALA A 93 -6.43 -6.90 2.38
CA ALA A 93 -6.94 -5.91 1.43
C ALA A 93 -6.02 -5.87 0.21
N ASN A 94 -6.54 -5.55 -0.98
CA ASN A 94 -5.76 -5.58 -2.21
C ASN A 94 -6.20 -4.53 -3.22
N GLU A 95 -5.28 -4.22 -4.16
CA GLU A 95 -5.54 -3.41 -5.36
C GLU A 95 -4.45 -3.70 -6.41
N ALA A 96 -4.61 -3.21 -7.63
CA ALA A 96 -3.65 -3.37 -8.70
C ALA A 96 -2.88 -2.07 -8.99
N PHE A 97 -1.59 -2.19 -9.32
CA PHE A 97 -0.86 -1.12 -9.97
C PHE A 97 -1.21 -1.07 -11.46
N ASP A 98 -1.34 0.13 -12.00
CA ASP A 98 -1.56 0.36 -13.43
C ASP A 98 -0.21 0.57 -14.13
N PHE A 99 0.40 -0.54 -14.58
CA PHE A 99 1.62 -0.52 -15.38
C PHE A 99 1.31 -0.83 -16.84
N GLY A 100 2.06 -0.19 -17.75
CA GLY A 100 1.89 -0.30 -19.19
C GLY A 100 2.83 -1.31 -19.83
N SER A 101 2.91 -1.22 -21.18
CA SER A 101 3.77 -2.05 -22.02
C SER A 101 5.19 -1.53 -22.19
N ASP A 102 5.52 -0.39 -21.58
CA ASP A 102 6.87 0.15 -21.53
C ASP A 102 7.61 -0.32 -20.28
N PRO A 103 8.96 -0.38 -20.29
CA PRO A 103 9.75 -0.81 -19.13
C PRO A 103 9.41 -0.01 -17.87
N ILE A 104 9.21 -0.74 -16.76
CA ILE A 104 8.96 -0.13 -15.46
C ILE A 104 10.29 0.33 -14.86
N GLU A 105 10.37 1.60 -14.47
CA GLU A 105 11.40 2.10 -13.57
C GLU A 105 10.96 1.85 -12.12
N VAL A 106 11.81 1.23 -11.33
CA VAL A 106 11.61 1.16 -9.87
C VAL A 106 12.71 1.97 -9.19
N GLN A 107 12.33 3.05 -8.55
CA GLN A 107 13.19 3.78 -7.63
C GLN A 107 13.04 3.17 -6.24
N PHE A 108 14.00 2.34 -5.85
CA PHE A 108 14.04 1.72 -4.53
C PHE A 108 14.90 2.57 -3.60
N ALA A 109 14.28 3.47 -2.86
CA ALA A 109 14.96 4.51 -2.10
C ALA A 109 15.93 5.31 -3.01
N GLY A 110 17.20 5.44 -2.67
CA GLY A 110 18.21 6.18 -3.45
C GLY A 110 18.77 5.46 -4.68
N VAL A 111 18.22 4.29 -5.09
CA VAL A 111 18.70 3.48 -6.22
C VAL A 111 17.60 3.27 -7.24
N SER A 112 17.86 3.61 -8.51
CA SER A 112 16.93 3.35 -9.62
C SER A 112 17.28 2.06 -10.35
N PHE A 113 16.26 1.27 -10.71
CA PHE A 113 16.38 0.04 -11.49
C PHE A 113 15.55 0.19 -12.77
N ILE A 114 16.19 -0.06 -13.91
CA ILE A 114 15.58 0.04 -15.26
C ILE A 114 15.99 -1.21 -16.04
N GLU A 115 15.02 -1.91 -16.61
CA GLU A 115 15.27 -3.14 -17.40
C GLU A 115 16.12 -4.19 -16.63
N CYS A 116 15.80 -4.38 -15.35
CA CYS A 116 16.39 -5.40 -14.49
C CYS A 116 15.32 -6.42 -14.11
N PRO A 117 15.34 -7.66 -14.63
CA PRO A 117 14.38 -8.70 -14.27
C PRO A 117 14.34 -9.00 -12.76
N THR A 118 15.50 -9.05 -12.10
CA THR A 118 15.61 -9.11 -10.64
C THR A 118 16.23 -7.81 -10.15
N LEU A 119 15.46 -7.03 -9.39
CA LEU A 119 15.94 -5.75 -8.89
C LEU A 119 16.87 -5.96 -7.69
N ILE A 120 16.37 -6.68 -6.70
CA ILE A 120 17.08 -6.98 -5.45
C ILE A 120 16.80 -8.43 -5.08
N GLU A 121 17.83 -9.17 -4.70
CA GLU A 121 17.72 -10.51 -4.13
C GLU A 121 18.59 -10.67 -2.88
N VAL A 122 18.18 -11.56 -1.99
CA VAL A 122 18.95 -12.03 -0.82
C VAL A 122 18.99 -13.55 -0.88
N ASP A 123 20.19 -14.13 -0.90
CA ASP A 123 20.42 -15.59 -0.99
C ASP A 123 19.64 -16.28 -2.13
N GLY A 124 19.47 -15.57 -3.27
CA GLY A 124 18.72 -16.05 -4.43
C GLY A 124 17.20 -15.88 -4.31
N ILE A 125 16.70 -15.34 -3.19
CA ILE A 125 15.27 -15.03 -3.01
C ILE A 125 15.04 -13.57 -3.43
N SER A 126 14.16 -13.37 -4.42
CA SER A 126 13.88 -12.04 -4.95
C SER A 126 13.05 -11.21 -3.96
N VAL A 127 13.52 -10.00 -3.63
CA VAL A 127 12.74 -8.97 -2.94
C VAL A 127 11.75 -8.33 -3.90
N LEU A 128 12.24 -7.93 -5.10
CA LEU A 128 11.47 -7.36 -6.20
C LEU A 128 11.98 -7.89 -7.53
N SER A 129 11.06 -8.24 -8.41
CA SER A 129 11.34 -8.70 -9.78
C SER A 129 10.31 -8.15 -10.77
N ILE A 130 10.72 -8.04 -12.03
CA ILE A 130 9.88 -7.61 -13.14
C ILE A 130 9.96 -8.68 -14.23
N LYS A 131 8.79 -9.15 -14.64
CA LYS A 131 8.65 -10.04 -15.79
C LYS A 131 8.27 -9.23 -17.03
N ASN A 132 9.03 -9.40 -18.08
CA ASN A 132 8.77 -8.76 -19.37
C ASN A 132 7.49 -9.29 -20.02
N PRO A 133 6.78 -8.46 -20.80
CA PRO A 133 5.65 -8.88 -21.61
C PRO A 133 6.00 -10.07 -22.51
N SER A 134 5.08 -11.02 -22.66
CA SER A 134 5.23 -12.14 -23.58
C SER A 134 4.75 -11.80 -24.99
N LEU A 135 3.81 -10.87 -25.09
CA LEU A 135 3.24 -10.39 -26.36
C LEU A 135 3.29 -8.85 -26.43
N PRO A 136 3.29 -8.24 -27.62
CA PRO A 136 3.18 -6.80 -27.77
C PRO A 136 1.94 -6.24 -27.06
N ASN A 137 2.08 -5.10 -26.41
CA ASN A 137 1.03 -4.39 -25.66
C ASN A 137 0.54 -5.09 -24.37
N GLU A 138 1.14 -6.19 -23.95
CA GLU A 138 0.95 -6.68 -22.59
C GLU A 138 1.74 -5.83 -21.60
N PRO A 139 1.25 -5.68 -20.34
CA PRO A 139 1.98 -4.93 -19.33
C PRO A 139 3.23 -5.68 -18.84
N TYR A 140 4.20 -4.93 -18.35
CA TYR A 140 5.23 -5.47 -17.48
C TYR A 140 4.60 -5.90 -16.15
N LEU A 141 5.06 -7.02 -15.59
CA LEU A 141 4.51 -7.58 -14.37
C LEU A 141 5.53 -7.47 -13.23
N LEU A 142 5.22 -6.64 -12.24
CA LEU A 142 6.00 -6.48 -11.02
C LEU A 142 5.54 -7.49 -9.98
N SER A 143 6.50 -8.16 -9.35
CA SER A 143 6.26 -9.06 -8.21
C SER A 143 7.30 -8.82 -7.12
N GLY A 144 6.90 -9.00 -5.86
CA GLY A 144 7.81 -8.83 -4.74
C GLY A 144 7.15 -8.94 -3.37
N ARG A 145 7.99 -8.84 -2.34
CA ARG A 145 7.57 -8.91 -0.94
C ARG A 145 8.32 -7.88 -0.11
N PHE A 146 7.57 -7.12 0.69
CA PHE A 146 8.11 -6.23 1.71
C PHE A 146 7.79 -6.78 3.09
N CYS A 147 8.71 -6.57 4.00
CA CYS A 147 8.58 -6.96 5.40
C CYS A 147 8.70 -5.71 6.29
N ASP A 148 8.49 -5.88 7.58
CA ASP A 148 8.82 -4.86 8.57
C ASP A 148 10.27 -5.06 9.10
N ASP A 149 10.66 -4.27 10.12
CA ASP A 149 11.97 -4.32 10.75
C ASP A 149 12.21 -5.59 11.61
N ALA A 150 11.23 -6.48 11.71
CA ALA A 150 11.32 -7.79 12.36
C ALA A 150 11.25 -8.96 11.35
N GLY A 151 11.09 -8.68 10.05
CA GLY A 151 10.96 -9.69 8.99
C GLY A 151 9.52 -10.17 8.73
N ASP A 152 8.54 -9.62 9.44
CA ASP A 152 7.14 -9.97 9.21
C ASP A 152 6.63 -9.34 7.90
N ALA A 153 5.99 -10.14 7.05
CA ALA A 153 5.51 -9.69 5.75
C ALA A 153 4.42 -8.61 5.91
N THR A 154 4.61 -7.46 5.25
CA THR A 154 3.69 -6.33 5.31
C THR A 154 2.94 -6.11 4.01
N LEU A 155 3.62 -6.26 2.88
CA LEU A 155 3.03 -6.08 1.56
C LEU A 155 3.59 -7.12 0.60
N LYS A 156 2.70 -7.77 -0.15
CA LYS A 156 3.02 -8.69 -1.22
C LYS A 156 2.53 -8.12 -2.55
N ILE A 157 3.30 -8.29 -3.59
CA ILE A 157 2.94 -7.93 -4.97
C ILE A 157 3.06 -9.19 -5.83
N GLU A 158 2.02 -9.56 -6.55
CA GLU A 158 2.00 -10.66 -7.52
C GLU A 158 1.42 -10.13 -8.84
N ASP A 159 2.24 -10.11 -9.87
CA ASP A 159 1.84 -9.69 -11.22
C ASP A 159 1.02 -8.39 -11.20
N ASN A 160 1.58 -7.34 -10.58
CA ASN A 160 1.01 -6.01 -10.37
C ASN A 160 -0.13 -5.92 -9.34
N VAL A 161 -0.65 -7.03 -8.84
CA VAL A 161 -1.66 -6.99 -7.77
C VAL A 161 -0.94 -6.98 -6.41
N TRP A 162 -1.13 -5.91 -5.66
CA TRP A 162 -0.59 -5.83 -4.32
C TRP A 162 -1.65 -6.16 -3.26
N SER A 163 -1.20 -6.75 -2.17
CA SER A 163 -2.02 -7.10 -1.01
C SER A 163 -1.30 -6.79 0.29
N VAL A 164 -2.07 -6.38 1.30
CA VAL A 164 -1.61 -6.12 2.67
C VAL A 164 -2.43 -6.95 3.65
N GLY A 165 -1.78 -7.48 4.68
CA GLY A 165 -2.45 -8.25 5.72
C GLY A 165 -3.44 -7.39 6.51
N ALA A 166 -4.60 -7.97 6.85
CA ALA A 166 -5.59 -7.31 7.68
C ALA A 166 -5.16 -7.22 9.16
N ASP A 167 -4.08 -7.88 9.53
CA ASP A 167 -3.40 -7.88 10.82
C ASP A 167 -2.29 -6.82 10.96
N CYS A 168 -1.98 -6.08 9.89
CA CYS A 168 -1.10 -4.92 9.96
C CYS A 168 -1.60 -3.91 11.01
N TRP A 169 -0.66 -3.17 11.63
CA TRP A 169 -1.06 -2.15 12.62
C TRP A 169 -1.82 -0.98 11.98
N ASP A 170 -1.35 -0.43 10.85
CA ASP A 170 -2.08 0.57 10.05
C ASP A 170 -1.59 0.58 8.61
N VAL A 171 -2.53 0.55 7.67
CA VAL A 171 -2.29 0.71 6.24
C VAL A 171 -3.19 1.83 5.71
N GLU A 172 -2.57 2.83 5.10
CA GLU A 172 -3.25 3.99 4.53
C GLU A 172 -2.97 4.08 3.03
N CYS A 173 -4.03 4.13 2.24
CA CYS A 173 -3.95 4.40 0.81
C CYS A 173 -4.51 5.80 0.55
N GLU A 174 -3.66 6.74 0.15
CA GLU A 174 -4.06 8.10 -0.18
C GLU A 174 -3.55 8.47 -1.58
N GLY A 175 -4.47 8.60 -2.53
CA GLY A 175 -4.12 8.73 -3.94
C GLY A 175 -3.33 7.52 -4.43
N ALA A 176 -2.14 7.76 -4.99
CA ALA A 176 -1.23 6.72 -5.49
C ALA A 176 -0.21 6.24 -4.43
N THR A 177 -0.35 6.67 -3.17
CA THR A 177 0.60 6.36 -2.09
C THR A 177 0.02 5.34 -1.12
N ILE A 178 0.81 4.32 -0.82
CA ILE A 178 0.54 3.30 0.20
C ILE A 178 1.52 3.54 1.34
N THR A 179 1.00 3.76 2.55
CA THR A 179 1.81 3.92 3.76
C THR A 179 1.48 2.81 4.75
N ILE A 180 2.47 2.04 5.16
CA ILE A 180 2.34 0.98 6.16
C ILE A 180 3.09 1.39 7.42
N ARG A 181 2.42 1.29 8.56
CA ARG A 181 2.95 1.65 9.88
C ARG A 181 2.91 0.46 10.81
N LYS A 182 3.95 0.31 11.61
CA LYS A 182 4.05 -0.70 12.68
C LYS A 182 3.59 -0.14 14.03
N ASP A 183 3.58 1.19 14.19
CA ASP A 183 3.13 1.91 15.39
C ASP A 183 2.86 3.37 15.04
N LEU A 184 2.36 4.14 16.02
CA LEU A 184 2.11 5.57 15.86
C LEU A 184 3.38 6.31 15.43
N GLY A 185 3.34 6.92 14.24
CA GLY A 185 4.47 7.64 13.66
C GLY A 185 5.60 6.75 13.12
N LYS A 186 5.55 5.42 13.28
CA LYS A 186 6.58 4.49 12.82
C LYS A 186 6.21 3.89 11.46
N ILE A 187 6.62 4.55 10.39
CA ILE A 187 6.45 4.07 9.00
C ILE A 187 7.53 3.03 8.72
N VAL A 188 7.12 1.83 8.27
CA VAL A 188 8.02 0.76 7.81
C VAL A 188 8.09 0.68 6.30
N LEU A 189 7.04 1.12 5.60
CA LEU A 189 7.01 1.18 4.14
C LEU A 189 6.16 2.34 3.65
N GLU A 190 6.66 3.09 2.68
CA GLU A 190 5.91 4.07 1.92
C GLU A 190 6.23 3.90 0.44
N LEU A 191 5.22 3.54 -0.34
CA LEU A 191 5.29 3.34 -1.78
C LEU A 191 4.43 4.36 -2.49
N ARG A 192 4.91 4.87 -3.62
CA ARG A 192 4.11 5.71 -4.51
C ARG A 192 4.21 5.20 -5.94
N SER A 193 3.07 4.90 -6.53
CA SER A 193 3.02 4.55 -7.95
C SER A 193 2.88 5.80 -8.82
N GLU A 194 3.59 5.82 -9.92
CA GLU A 194 3.52 6.85 -10.97
C GLU A 194 3.16 6.14 -12.30
N PRO A 195 1.87 5.85 -12.51
CA PRO A 195 1.44 5.18 -13.72
C PRO A 195 1.85 5.94 -14.97
N PRO A 196 2.13 5.23 -16.09
CA PRO A 196 2.06 3.78 -16.22
C PRO A 196 3.41 3.06 -16.06
N HIS A 197 4.50 3.70 -15.65
CA HIS A 197 5.83 3.07 -15.75
C HIS A 197 6.77 3.30 -14.56
N LYS A 198 6.28 3.79 -13.41
CA LYS A 198 7.20 3.98 -12.28
C LYS A 198 6.59 3.59 -10.96
N LEU A 199 7.42 2.95 -10.12
CA LEU A 199 7.17 2.74 -8.70
C LEU A 199 8.30 3.38 -7.89
N VAL A 200 7.95 4.11 -6.85
CA VAL A 200 8.91 4.76 -5.95
C VAL A 200 8.73 4.22 -4.54
N VAL A 201 9.78 3.61 -3.98
CA VAL A 201 9.88 3.31 -2.56
C VAL A 201 10.42 4.55 -1.86
N GLU A 202 9.53 5.30 -1.21
CA GLU A 202 9.84 6.59 -0.60
C GLU A 202 10.42 6.46 0.81
N ARG A 203 10.01 5.40 1.54
CA ARG A 203 10.54 5.01 2.85
C ARG A 203 10.54 3.51 3.01
N LEU A 204 11.58 3.03 3.69
CA LEU A 204 11.77 1.62 3.95
C LEU A 204 12.49 1.43 5.28
N ASP A 205 11.99 0.54 6.12
CA ASP A 205 12.67 -0.01 7.29
C ASP A 205 12.23 -1.46 7.42
N MET A 206 13.01 -2.39 6.82
CA MET A 206 12.65 -3.82 6.79
C MET A 206 13.86 -4.71 7.06
N GLU A 207 13.57 -5.90 7.55
CA GLU A 207 14.46 -7.06 7.51
C GLU A 207 13.93 -8.03 6.45
N PHE A 208 14.82 -8.62 5.66
CA PHE A 208 14.48 -9.63 4.67
C PHE A 208 15.59 -10.69 4.62
N GLU A 209 15.26 -11.93 5.02
CA GLU A 209 16.19 -13.07 5.02
C GLU A 209 17.54 -12.75 5.68
N GLY A 210 17.53 -12.09 6.84
CA GLY A 210 18.75 -11.73 7.60
C GLY A 210 19.46 -10.47 7.13
N VAL A 211 18.97 -9.78 6.11
CA VAL A 211 19.51 -8.51 5.63
C VAL A 211 18.56 -7.37 5.99
N TYR A 212 19.11 -6.31 6.57
CA TYR A 212 18.37 -5.12 6.97
C TYR A 212 18.47 -4.04 5.91
N PHE A 213 17.33 -3.48 5.54
CA PHE A 213 17.21 -2.41 4.57
C PHE A 213 16.56 -1.20 5.21
N LYS A 214 17.19 -0.03 5.11
CA LYS A 214 16.61 1.28 5.49
C LYS A 214 16.78 2.24 4.35
N GLY A 215 15.76 3.05 4.08
CA GLY A 215 15.85 3.98 2.98
C GLY A 215 14.87 5.13 3.06
N ASN A 216 15.21 6.16 2.33
CA ASN A 216 14.38 7.31 2.01
C ASN A 216 14.54 7.63 0.51
N LYS A 217 13.95 8.72 0.03
CA LYS A 217 14.03 9.10 -1.41
C LYS A 217 15.47 9.29 -1.92
N GLU A 218 16.44 9.56 -1.06
CA GLU A 218 17.80 9.97 -1.43
C GLU A 218 18.82 8.84 -1.28
N GLU A 219 18.61 7.94 -0.30
CA GLU A 219 19.58 6.91 0.03
C GLU A 219 18.93 5.58 0.40
N LEU A 220 19.62 4.49 0.02
CA LEU A 220 19.38 3.13 0.48
C LEU A 220 20.53 2.72 1.38
N LYS A 221 20.22 2.23 2.58
CA LYS A 221 21.17 1.64 3.53
C LYS A 221 20.90 0.16 3.67
N VAL A 222 21.97 -0.64 3.66
CA VAL A 222 21.90 -2.10 3.84
C VAL A 222 22.88 -2.52 4.91
N SER A 223 22.46 -3.46 5.76
CA SER A 223 23.28 -4.02 6.83
C SER A 223 22.98 -5.51 7.02
N PHE A 224 24.01 -6.29 7.41
CA PHE A 224 23.87 -7.71 7.75
C PHE A 224 23.79 -7.95 9.28
N ASP A 225 24.04 -6.94 10.09
CA ASP A 225 24.08 -7.04 11.55
C ASP A 225 23.26 -5.95 12.26
N ASN A 226 22.53 -5.14 11.48
CA ASN A 226 21.74 -3.98 11.93
C ASN A 226 22.58 -2.91 12.69
N LYS A 227 23.91 -2.92 12.53
CA LYS A 227 24.84 -2.00 13.19
C LYS A 227 25.76 -1.31 12.17
N ASN A 228 26.35 -2.09 11.28
CA ASN A 228 27.25 -1.58 10.25
C ASN A 228 26.49 -1.43 8.93
N TRP A 229 26.40 -0.21 8.41
CA TRP A 229 25.58 0.13 7.27
C TRP A 229 26.40 0.55 6.06
N SER A 230 26.13 -0.07 4.93
CA SER A 230 26.57 0.40 3.62
C SER A 230 25.47 1.28 3.01
N THR A 231 25.87 2.36 2.33
CA THR A 231 24.92 3.35 1.80
C THR A 231 25.11 3.51 0.29
N TRP A 232 24.00 3.51 -0.44
CA TRP A 232 23.91 3.82 -1.87
C TRP A 232 23.00 5.04 -2.08
N SER A 233 23.45 5.97 -2.90
CA SER A 233 22.76 7.22 -3.18
C SER A 233 23.03 7.64 -4.61
N GLY A 234 21.98 8.03 -5.35
CA GLY A 234 22.09 8.48 -6.73
C GLY A 234 22.61 7.43 -7.71
N CYS A 235 22.47 6.15 -7.41
CA CYS A 235 22.90 5.04 -8.25
C CYS A 235 21.78 4.61 -9.21
N SER A 236 22.18 4.13 -10.40
CA SER A 236 21.26 3.51 -11.35
C SER A 236 21.81 2.17 -11.82
N MET A 237 20.95 1.15 -11.78
CA MET A 237 21.19 -0.20 -12.32
C MET A 237 20.35 -0.33 -13.59
N THR A 238 21.01 -0.49 -14.73
CA THR A 238 20.33 -0.53 -16.02
C THR A 238 20.78 -1.73 -16.85
N ASN A 239 19.85 -2.45 -17.45
CA ASN A 239 20.12 -3.64 -18.27
C ASN A 239 20.93 -4.72 -17.52
N CYS A 240 20.64 -4.92 -16.24
CA CYS A 240 21.29 -5.94 -15.41
C CYS A 240 20.38 -7.15 -15.29
N THR A 241 20.92 -8.38 -15.34
CA THR A 241 20.14 -9.57 -14.99
C THR A 241 19.67 -9.53 -13.53
N ILE A 242 20.55 -9.09 -12.64
CA ILE A 242 20.29 -8.84 -11.23
C ILE A 242 20.91 -7.48 -10.90
N GLY A 243 20.09 -6.57 -10.38
CA GLY A 243 20.54 -5.25 -10.00
C GLY A 243 21.43 -5.27 -8.75
N MET A 244 20.92 -5.81 -7.65
CA MET A 244 21.68 -5.98 -6.39
C MET A 244 21.45 -7.39 -5.84
N SER A 245 22.53 -8.06 -5.45
CA SER A 245 22.48 -9.39 -4.83
C SER A 245 23.23 -9.35 -3.49
N PHE A 246 22.60 -9.83 -2.45
CA PHE A 246 23.14 -9.92 -1.10
C PHE A 246 23.21 -11.38 -0.67
N ARG A 247 24.30 -11.78 0.02
CA ARG A 247 24.47 -13.11 0.56
C ARG A 247 24.77 -13.02 2.04
N THR A 248 23.96 -13.71 2.84
CA THR A 248 24.24 -13.95 4.25
C THR A 248 25.31 -15.05 4.35
N ALA A 249 26.25 -14.93 5.26
CA ALA A 249 27.40 -15.85 5.40
C ALA A 249 26.97 -17.20 5.97
#